data_d052b832ff50e32e4783c0a349cf74d2
#
_entry.id   d052b832ff50e32e4783c0a349cf74d2
#
_cell.length_a   1.000
_cell.length_b   1.000
_cell.length_c   1.000
_cell.angle_alpha   90.00
_cell.angle_beta   90.00
_cell.angle_gamma   90.00
#
_symmetry.space_group_name_H-M   'P 1'
#
loop_
_entity.id
_entity.type
_entity.pdbx_description
1 polymer ?
#
loop_
_entity_poly.entity_id
_entity_poly.type
_entity_poly.pdbx_seq_one_letter_code
_entity_poly.pdbx_strand_id
1 'polypeptide(L)'
;MFIFMILGLLAGIQAQVTPRFVQTGTDLLLDVKKPVVLKEGDLFTWTVGSVAVVRLAHGGKPIIFPNFKSRAELSAQNHSLLLKNVQKRDSGVYRARVAAERKSDVAEYNVTVLDPVSGVKLTVKLCSSDSTNVTVICSTEDSLINSTFTCDNQTCSHEGGERAEIITPGASLDVYLEHGSVICNHSNQVSSTRDIQKIEDLCRKPEEISGVGFSIYRLKIYVVSIGLVIMMCAVISVQS
;
A
#
# COMPACT_ATOMS: atom_id res chain seq x y z
N MET A 1 26.45 -45.59 38.29
CA MET A 1 25.87 -46.01 36.98
C MET A 1 24.75 -45.01 36.63
N PHE A 2 25.13 -43.92 35.91
CA PHE A 2 24.19 -42.87 35.51
C PHE A 2 23.67 -43.16 34.12
N ILE A 3 22.41 -43.49 34.00
CA ILE A 3 21.71 -43.67 32.73
C ILE A 3 21.33 -42.28 32.23
N PHE A 4 22.06 -41.75 31.23
CA PHE A 4 21.64 -40.56 30.50
C PHE A 4 20.46 -40.91 29.58
N MET A 5 19.26 -40.49 29.98
CA MET A 5 18.08 -40.50 29.13
C MET A 5 18.24 -39.42 28.07
N ILE A 6 18.64 -39.80 26.87
CA ILE A 6 18.60 -38.90 25.67
C ILE A 6 17.14 -38.82 25.24
N LEU A 7 16.43 -37.76 25.68
CA LEU A 7 15.18 -37.36 25.06
C LEU A 7 15.50 -36.79 23.67
N GLY A 8 15.37 -37.61 22.67
CA GLY A 8 15.39 -37.16 21.28
C GLY A 8 14.16 -36.24 21.04
N LEU A 9 14.38 -34.93 20.89
CA LEU A 9 13.40 -34.03 20.32
C LEU A 9 13.17 -34.46 18.86
N LEU A 10 12.11 -35.22 18.61
CA LEU A 10 11.54 -35.35 17.28
C LEU A 10 10.87 -34.00 16.95
N ALA A 11 11.66 -33.05 16.46
CA ALA A 11 11.15 -31.88 15.78
C ALA A 11 10.42 -32.39 14.53
N GLY A 12 9.12 -32.56 14.63
CA GLY A 12 8.25 -32.82 13.50
C GLY A 12 8.46 -31.67 12.50
N ILE A 13 9.01 -31.99 11.33
CA ILE A 13 9.07 -31.06 10.18
C ILE A 13 7.61 -30.87 9.73
N GLN A 14 6.89 -29.98 10.39
CA GLN A 14 5.64 -29.46 9.86
C GLN A 14 5.98 -28.74 8.56
N ALA A 15 5.30 -29.13 7.48
CA ALA A 15 5.42 -28.41 6.21
C ALA A 15 5.03 -26.95 6.48
N GLN A 16 6.02 -26.07 6.49
CA GLN A 16 5.81 -24.64 6.80
C GLN A 16 5.04 -24.03 5.65
N VAL A 17 3.75 -23.69 5.92
CA VAL A 17 2.92 -22.94 4.98
C VAL A 17 3.57 -21.59 4.71
N THR A 18 3.86 -21.31 3.45
CA THR A 18 4.52 -20.06 3.05
C THR A 18 3.46 -18.98 2.87
N PRO A 19 3.50 -17.89 3.67
CA PRO A 19 2.61 -16.76 3.44
C PRO A 19 2.97 -16.07 2.12
N ARG A 20 1.97 -15.67 1.37
CA ARG A 20 2.10 -14.92 0.12
C ARG A 20 1.06 -13.83 0.06
N PHE A 21 1.50 -12.57 0.13
CA PHE A 21 0.65 -11.41 -0.06
C PHE A 21 0.73 -10.96 -1.52
N VAL A 22 -0.41 -10.57 -2.08
CA VAL A 22 -0.51 -10.13 -3.47
C VAL A 22 -1.57 -9.04 -3.60
N GLN A 23 -1.30 -8.05 -4.44
CA GLN A 23 -2.23 -6.94 -4.65
C GLN A 23 -3.36 -7.36 -5.59
N THR A 24 -4.59 -6.95 -5.27
CA THR A 24 -5.76 -7.11 -6.13
C THR A 24 -5.47 -6.59 -7.55
N GLY A 25 -5.88 -7.37 -8.56
CA GLY A 25 -5.70 -7.02 -9.97
C GLY A 25 -4.34 -7.37 -10.56
N THR A 26 -3.36 -7.82 -9.75
CA THR A 26 -2.06 -8.28 -10.27
C THR A 26 -2.05 -9.79 -10.51
N ASP A 27 -0.95 -10.30 -11.02
CA ASP A 27 -0.75 -11.72 -11.29
C ASP A 27 -0.02 -12.40 -10.13
N LEU A 28 -0.46 -13.61 -9.80
CA LEU A 28 0.11 -14.45 -8.75
C LEU A 28 0.85 -15.62 -9.36
N LEU A 29 2.16 -15.71 -9.09
CA LEU A 29 2.97 -16.89 -9.45
C LEU A 29 3.25 -17.71 -8.18
N LEU A 30 2.91 -19.01 -8.24
CA LEU A 30 3.18 -19.99 -7.21
C LEU A 30 4.08 -21.09 -7.75
N ASP A 31 5.29 -21.18 -7.20
CA ASP A 31 6.30 -22.14 -7.63
C ASP A 31 6.17 -23.48 -6.90
N VAL A 32 6.56 -24.55 -7.57
CA VAL A 32 6.72 -25.87 -6.94
C VAL A 32 8.12 -25.93 -6.31
N LYS A 33 8.16 -26.10 -4.99
CA LYS A 33 9.41 -26.09 -4.21
C LYS A 33 10.29 -27.32 -4.42
N LYS A 34 9.70 -28.43 -4.89
CA LYS A 34 10.42 -29.69 -5.12
C LYS A 34 10.26 -30.07 -6.58
N PRO A 35 11.31 -30.53 -7.26
CA PRO A 35 11.19 -31.05 -8.63
C PRO A 35 10.12 -32.13 -8.71
N VAL A 36 9.24 -32.05 -9.69
CA VAL A 36 8.17 -33.02 -9.94
C VAL A 36 8.48 -33.73 -11.24
N VAL A 37 8.59 -35.07 -11.16
CA VAL A 37 8.66 -35.95 -12.32
C VAL A 37 7.47 -36.90 -12.23
N LEU A 38 6.53 -36.73 -13.16
CA LEU A 38 5.34 -37.58 -13.25
C LEU A 38 5.66 -38.86 -13.99
N LYS A 39 5.22 -40.01 -13.46
CA LYS A 39 5.25 -41.31 -14.10
C LYS A 39 3.88 -41.68 -14.64
N GLU A 40 3.79 -42.76 -15.40
CA GLU A 40 2.51 -43.29 -15.85
C GLU A 40 1.59 -43.60 -14.66
N GLY A 41 0.34 -43.13 -14.73
CA GLY A 41 -0.61 -43.19 -13.64
C GLY A 41 -0.58 -42.08 -12.61
N ASP A 42 0.49 -41.24 -12.60
CA ASP A 42 0.57 -40.09 -11.68
C ASP A 42 -0.34 -38.95 -12.10
N LEU A 43 -0.88 -38.26 -11.08
CA LEU A 43 -1.69 -37.07 -11.27
C LEU A 43 -1.16 -35.91 -10.44
N PHE A 44 -0.78 -34.83 -11.11
CA PHE A 44 -0.43 -33.56 -10.47
C PHE A 44 -1.67 -32.65 -10.38
N THR A 45 -1.85 -31.96 -9.25
CA THR A 45 -3.00 -31.07 -9.06
C THR A 45 -2.60 -29.86 -8.22
N TRP A 46 -2.97 -28.64 -8.67
CA TRP A 46 -3.09 -27.47 -7.83
C TRP A 46 -4.53 -27.33 -7.33
N THR A 47 -4.67 -27.04 -6.04
CA THR A 47 -5.97 -26.76 -5.39
C THR A 47 -5.90 -25.46 -4.60
N VAL A 48 -7.04 -24.79 -4.41
CA VAL A 48 -7.25 -23.76 -3.39
C VAL A 48 -8.35 -24.24 -2.45
N GLY A 49 -8.00 -24.41 -1.17
CA GLY A 49 -8.88 -25.12 -0.24
C GLY A 49 -9.21 -26.53 -0.78
N SER A 50 -10.51 -26.80 -0.98
CA SER A 50 -11.01 -28.05 -1.57
C SER A 50 -11.24 -27.98 -3.09
N VAL A 51 -11.09 -26.81 -3.72
CA VAL A 51 -11.39 -26.61 -5.14
C VAL A 51 -10.15 -26.85 -5.99
N ALA A 52 -10.26 -27.67 -7.05
CA ALA A 52 -9.19 -27.89 -8.00
C ALA A 52 -9.07 -26.67 -8.95
N VAL A 53 -7.83 -26.20 -9.15
CA VAL A 53 -7.46 -25.13 -10.09
C VAL A 53 -7.05 -25.72 -11.43
N VAL A 54 -6.11 -26.67 -11.41
CA VAL A 54 -5.58 -27.36 -12.59
C VAL A 54 -5.15 -28.78 -12.24
N ARG A 55 -5.32 -29.69 -13.20
CA ARG A 55 -4.80 -31.07 -13.14
C ARG A 55 -3.94 -31.38 -14.36
N LEU A 56 -2.93 -32.19 -14.15
CA LEU A 56 -2.02 -32.68 -15.19
C LEU A 56 -1.72 -34.15 -14.94
N ALA A 57 -2.05 -35.01 -15.89
CA ALA A 57 -1.62 -36.42 -15.91
C ALA A 57 -0.31 -36.56 -16.68
N HIS A 58 0.45 -37.63 -16.41
CA HIS A 58 1.65 -37.95 -17.18
C HIS A 58 1.38 -37.99 -18.68
N GLY A 59 2.23 -37.32 -19.48
CA GLY A 59 2.08 -37.26 -20.94
C GLY A 59 0.85 -36.49 -21.46
N GLY A 60 0.00 -36.00 -20.56
CA GLY A 60 -1.23 -35.27 -20.90
C GLY A 60 -1.05 -33.75 -21.04
N LYS A 61 -2.15 -33.08 -21.36
CA LYS A 61 -2.24 -31.61 -21.33
C LYS A 61 -2.87 -31.15 -20.01
N PRO A 62 -2.50 -29.96 -19.50
CA PRO A 62 -3.13 -29.42 -18.31
C PRO A 62 -4.64 -29.20 -18.51
N ILE A 63 -5.44 -29.64 -17.54
CA ILE A 63 -6.89 -29.43 -17.50
C ILE A 63 -7.15 -28.33 -16.46
N ILE A 64 -7.49 -27.13 -16.91
CA ILE A 64 -7.85 -26.00 -16.05
C ILE A 64 -9.34 -26.04 -15.78
N PHE A 65 -9.73 -25.94 -14.50
CA PHE A 65 -11.12 -26.01 -14.07
C PHE A 65 -11.90 -24.73 -14.43
N PRO A 66 -13.22 -24.80 -14.65
CA PRO A 66 -14.02 -23.70 -15.21
C PRO A 66 -13.85 -22.36 -14.49
N ASN A 67 -13.79 -22.34 -13.16
CA ASN A 67 -13.65 -21.10 -12.37
C ASN A 67 -12.32 -20.36 -12.62
N PHE A 68 -11.34 -21.03 -13.23
CA PHE A 68 -10.00 -20.50 -13.46
C PHE A 68 -9.61 -20.48 -14.95
N LYS A 69 -10.46 -20.99 -15.84
CA LYS A 69 -10.14 -21.30 -17.25
C LYS A 69 -9.57 -20.11 -18.03
N SER A 70 -10.02 -18.90 -17.75
CA SER A 70 -9.58 -17.69 -18.46
C SER A 70 -8.33 -17.02 -17.85
N ARG A 71 -7.86 -17.46 -16.70
CA ARG A 71 -6.81 -16.73 -15.94
C ARG A 71 -5.78 -17.63 -15.25
N ALA A 72 -5.91 -18.95 -15.26
CA ALA A 72 -4.89 -19.86 -14.75
C ALA A 72 -4.07 -20.45 -15.89
N GLU A 73 -2.76 -20.55 -15.66
CA GLU A 73 -1.79 -21.21 -16.53
C GLU A 73 -0.88 -22.12 -15.71
N LEU A 74 -0.56 -23.30 -16.22
CA LEU A 74 0.39 -24.22 -15.62
C LEU A 74 1.64 -24.28 -16.47
N SER A 75 2.80 -24.00 -15.89
CA SER A 75 4.09 -24.16 -16.57
C SER A 75 4.38 -25.64 -16.84
N ALA A 76 4.68 -25.96 -18.09
CA ALA A 76 5.05 -27.32 -18.49
C ALA A 76 6.43 -27.75 -17.95
N GLN A 77 7.32 -26.79 -17.61
CA GLN A 77 8.69 -27.08 -17.21
C GLN A 77 8.80 -27.38 -15.71
N ASN A 78 8.21 -26.56 -14.88
CA ASN A 78 8.36 -26.61 -13.42
C ASN A 78 7.05 -26.76 -12.66
N HIS A 79 5.93 -26.92 -13.35
CA HIS A 79 4.60 -27.09 -12.77
C HIS A 79 4.14 -25.91 -11.89
N SER A 80 4.76 -24.71 -12.05
CA SER A 80 4.30 -23.50 -11.38
C SER A 80 2.91 -23.10 -11.88
N LEU A 81 2.11 -22.52 -10.97
CA LEU A 81 0.78 -21.98 -11.28
C LEU A 81 0.88 -20.46 -11.41
N LEU A 82 0.51 -19.94 -12.59
CA LEU A 82 0.25 -18.52 -12.78
C LEU A 82 -1.26 -18.30 -12.73
N LEU A 83 -1.72 -17.42 -11.83
CA LEU A 83 -3.11 -16.98 -11.75
C LEU A 83 -3.16 -15.47 -12.03
N LYS A 84 -3.77 -15.09 -13.14
CA LYS A 84 -3.85 -13.70 -13.60
C LYS A 84 -4.99 -12.95 -12.93
N ASN A 85 -4.79 -11.64 -12.74
CA ASN A 85 -5.80 -10.70 -12.25
C ASN A 85 -6.50 -11.20 -10.97
N VAL A 86 -5.71 -11.48 -9.92
CA VAL A 86 -6.23 -12.03 -8.67
C VAL A 86 -7.17 -11.06 -7.96
N GLN A 87 -8.20 -11.60 -7.33
CA GLN A 87 -9.24 -10.89 -6.60
C GLN A 87 -9.26 -11.37 -5.14
N LYS A 88 -9.84 -10.61 -4.22
CA LYS A 88 -9.95 -10.99 -2.79
C LYS A 88 -10.49 -12.41 -2.58
N ARG A 89 -11.44 -12.84 -3.43
CA ARG A 89 -12.01 -14.21 -3.40
C ARG A 89 -11.01 -15.32 -3.74
N ASP A 90 -9.85 -14.97 -4.32
CA ASP A 90 -8.78 -15.93 -4.62
C ASP A 90 -7.85 -16.15 -3.43
N SER A 91 -8.06 -15.46 -2.31
CA SER A 91 -7.37 -15.73 -1.05
C SER A 91 -7.66 -17.13 -0.55
N GLY A 92 -6.65 -17.79 0.01
CA GLY A 92 -6.80 -19.13 0.57
C GLY A 92 -5.53 -19.94 0.53
N VAL A 93 -5.62 -21.20 0.96
CA VAL A 93 -4.48 -22.11 1.00
C VAL A 93 -4.38 -22.85 -0.33
N TYR A 94 -3.35 -22.54 -1.09
CA TYR A 94 -3.00 -23.21 -2.35
C TYR A 94 -2.04 -24.37 -2.07
N ARG A 95 -2.37 -25.56 -2.63
CA ARG A 95 -1.55 -26.77 -2.52
C ARG A 95 -1.27 -27.38 -3.87
N ALA A 96 0.00 -27.67 -4.12
CA ALA A 96 0.43 -28.51 -5.23
C ALA A 96 0.66 -29.93 -4.69
N ARG A 97 0.01 -30.89 -5.31
CA ARG A 97 0.06 -32.30 -4.88
C ARG A 97 0.31 -33.24 -6.04
N VAL A 98 1.15 -34.24 -5.82
CA VAL A 98 1.30 -35.41 -6.68
C VAL A 98 0.54 -36.57 -6.04
N ALA A 99 -0.41 -37.14 -6.76
CA ALA A 99 -1.07 -38.39 -6.42
C ALA A 99 -0.41 -39.50 -7.25
N ALA A 100 0.45 -40.27 -6.60
CA ALA A 100 1.14 -41.47 -7.06
C ALA A 100 0.70 -42.63 -6.12
N GLU A 101 1.52 -43.65 -5.95
CA GLU A 101 1.31 -44.68 -4.93
C GLU A 101 1.13 -44.05 -3.52
N ARG A 102 1.82 -42.96 -3.26
CA ARG A 102 1.63 -42.14 -2.06
C ARG A 102 1.37 -40.69 -2.46
N LYS A 103 0.37 -40.06 -1.81
CA LYS A 103 0.10 -38.62 -1.99
C LYS A 103 1.22 -37.80 -1.34
N SER A 104 1.79 -36.87 -2.08
CA SER A 104 2.84 -35.96 -1.62
C SER A 104 2.50 -34.50 -1.94
N ASP A 105 2.53 -33.67 -0.93
CA ASP A 105 2.44 -32.20 -1.12
C ASP A 105 3.83 -31.67 -1.49
N VAL A 106 3.92 -31.01 -2.63
CA VAL A 106 5.17 -30.48 -3.20
C VAL A 106 5.30 -28.97 -3.05
N ALA A 107 4.21 -28.27 -2.81
CA ALA A 107 4.17 -26.87 -2.40
C ALA A 107 2.88 -26.54 -1.63
N GLU A 108 2.98 -25.59 -0.68
CA GLU A 108 1.85 -25.06 0.05
C GLU A 108 2.06 -23.56 0.34
N TYR A 109 1.03 -22.74 0.03
CA TYR A 109 1.04 -21.30 0.20
C TYR A 109 -0.26 -20.84 0.86
N ASN A 110 -0.15 -19.95 1.84
CA ASN A 110 -1.30 -19.20 2.35
C ASN A 110 -1.34 -17.85 1.63
N VAL A 111 -2.19 -17.73 0.63
CA VAL A 111 -2.33 -16.54 -0.22
C VAL A 111 -3.35 -15.60 0.39
N THR A 112 -2.95 -14.34 0.59
CA THR A 112 -3.82 -13.25 1.00
C THR A 112 -3.79 -12.17 -0.07
N VAL A 113 -4.93 -11.94 -0.72
CA VAL A 113 -5.10 -10.88 -1.72
C VAL A 113 -5.63 -9.64 -1.02
N LEU A 114 -4.87 -8.55 -1.11
CA LEU A 114 -5.16 -7.28 -0.44
C LEU A 114 -5.34 -6.17 -1.48
N ASP A 115 -6.24 -5.22 -1.18
CA ASP A 115 -6.30 -3.97 -1.94
C ASP A 115 -5.09 -3.09 -1.60
N PRO A 116 -4.65 -2.23 -2.53
CA PRO A 116 -3.71 -1.17 -2.18
C PRO A 116 -4.33 -0.24 -1.13
N VAL A 117 -3.49 0.30 -0.25
CA VAL A 117 -3.93 1.29 0.74
C VAL A 117 -4.37 2.59 0.05
N SER A 118 -5.31 3.31 0.67
CA SER A 118 -5.74 4.64 0.24
C SER A 118 -4.63 5.68 0.39
N GLY A 119 -4.82 6.84 -0.23
CA GLY A 119 -3.94 7.99 -0.05
C GLY A 119 -3.92 8.46 1.41
N VAL A 120 -2.82 9.09 1.79
CA VAL A 120 -2.60 9.66 3.14
C VAL A 120 -2.32 11.14 3.03
N LYS A 121 -2.68 11.89 4.06
CA LYS A 121 -2.47 13.34 4.16
C LYS A 121 -1.88 13.73 5.51
N LEU A 122 -0.79 14.48 5.46
CA LEU A 122 -0.17 15.13 6.60
C LEU A 122 -0.61 16.60 6.67
N THR A 123 -1.13 17.04 7.78
CA THR A 123 -1.52 18.45 8.00
C THR A 123 -1.01 18.94 9.33
N VAL A 124 -0.58 20.20 9.37
CA VAL A 124 -0.22 20.88 10.62
C VAL A 124 -1.49 21.36 11.30
N LYS A 125 -1.73 20.90 12.53
CA LYS A 125 -2.87 21.29 13.35
C LYS A 125 -2.57 22.51 14.20
N LEU A 126 -1.39 22.54 14.79
CA LEU A 126 -0.98 23.58 15.74
C LEU A 126 0.54 23.77 15.69
N CYS A 127 0.97 25.03 15.66
CA CYS A 127 2.34 25.42 15.97
C CYS A 127 2.31 26.32 17.20
N SER A 128 3.24 26.10 18.15
CA SER A 128 3.43 27.01 19.26
C SER A 128 3.92 28.39 18.78
N SER A 129 3.72 29.42 19.58
CA SER A 129 4.11 30.79 19.22
C SER A 129 5.61 30.96 18.99
N ASP A 130 6.42 30.16 19.65
CA ASP A 130 7.88 30.09 19.50
C ASP A 130 8.34 29.10 18.42
N SER A 131 7.40 28.44 17.73
CA SER A 131 7.64 27.39 16.71
C SER A 131 8.42 26.18 17.21
N THR A 132 8.49 25.97 18.53
CA THR A 132 9.20 24.82 19.11
C THR A 132 8.35 23.57 19.17
N ASN A 133 7.01 23.71 19.27
CA ASN A 133 6.08 22.58 19.32
C ASN A 133 5.17 22.56 18.11
N VAL A 134 5.14 21.44 17.43
CA VAL A 134 4.32 21.20 16.23
C VAL A 134 3.42 20.00 16.44
N THR A 135 2.11 20.20 16.33
CA THR A 135 1.16 19.09 16.28
C THR A 135 0.72 18.87 14.84
N VAL A 136 0.86 17.65 14.36
CA VAL A 136 0.43 17.24 13.03
C VAL A 136 -0.71 16.23 13.11
N ILE A 137 -1.52 16.20 12.06
CA ILE A 137 -2.53 15.17 11.81
C ILE A 137 -2.09 14.40 10.59
N CYS A 138 -1.97 13.09 10.75
CA CYS A 138 -1.81 12.13 9.68
C CYS A 138 -3.16 11.43 9.47
N SER A 139 -3.75 11.53 8.29
CA SER A 139 -5.11 11.04 8.03
C SER A 139 -5.23 10.29 6.72
N THR A 140 -6.12 9.32 6.71
CA THR A 140 -6.70 8.65 5.53
C THR A 140 -8.17 9.01 5.43
N GLU A 141 -8.92 8.36 4.52
CA GLU A 141 -10.39 8.52 4.44
C GLU A 141 -11.09 8.00 5.69
N ASP A 142 -10.56 6.93 6.32
CA ASP A 142 -11.22 6.18 7.40
C ASP A 142 -10.56 6.35 8.77
N SER A 143 -9.36 6.91 8.85
CA SER A 143 -8.60 7.00 10.10
C SER A 143 -7.74 8.25 10.17
N LEU A 144 -7.44 8.68 11.41
CA LEU A 144 -6.52 9.77 11.67
C LEU A 144 -5.78 9.57 12.99
N ILE A 145 -4.51 9.99 13.02
CA ILE A 145 -3.70 10.06 14.23
C ILE A 145 -3.14 11.47 14.43
N ASN A 146 -3.01 11.88 15.70
CA ASN A 146 -2.41 13.16 16.06
C ASN A 146 -1.05 12.88 16.71
N SER A 147 -0.01 13.54 16.22
CA SER A 147 1.34 13.47 16.80
C SER A 147 1.87 14.85 17.09
N THR A 148 2.53 14.99 18.25
CA THR A 148 3.18 16.23 18.68
C THR A 148 4.67 16.05 18.70
N PHE A 149 5.39 16.98 18.09
CA PHE A 149 6.83 17.02 18.02
C PHE A 149 7.33 18.30 18.69
N THR A 150 8.42 18.20 19.44
CA THR A 150 9.21 19.34 19.90
C THR A 150 10.40 19.50 19.01
N CYS A 151 10.55 20.68 18.40
CA CYS A 151 11.58 20.99 17.42
C CYS A 151 12.50 22.07 17.95
N ASP A 152 13.80 21.90 17.81
CA ASP A 152 14.80 22.96 17.83
C ASP A 152 15.14 23.39 16.40
N ASN A 153 16.14 24.28 16.25
CA ASN A 153 16.51 24.82 14.92
C ASN A 153 17.01 23.76 13.93
N GLN A 154 17.29 22.53 14.34
CA GLN A 154 17.91 21.48 13.52
C GLN A 154 17.27 20.12 13.65
N THR A 155 16.65 19.81 14.79
CA THR A 155 16.11 18.49 15.09
C THR A 155 14.73 18.58 15.72
N CYS A 156 13.92 17.54 15.50
CA CYS A 156 12.66 17.34 16.22
C CYS A 156 12.68 16.02 16.96
N SER A 157 12.00 15.97 18.11
CA SER A 157 11.71 14.76 18.85
C SER A 157 10.21 14.58 19.02
N HIS A 158 9.77 13.34 19.13
CA HIS A 158 8.36 13.03 19.38
C HIS A 158 8.07 13.18 20.89
N GLU A 159 7.16 14.08 21.26
CA GLU A 159 6.81 14.37 22.64
C GLU A 159 5.52 13.70 23.09
N GLY A 160 4.57 13.48 22.19
CA GLY A 160 3.30 12.90 22.55
C GLY A 160 2.35 12.66 21.38
N GLY A 161 1.19 12.08 21.70
CA GLY A 161 0.22 11.64 20.72
C GLY A 161 0.52 10.24 20.18
N GLU A 162 -0.20 9.85 19.14
CA GLU A 162 -0.11 8.52 18.54
C GLU A 162 0.99 8.48 17.49
N ARG A 163 1.82 7.45 17.54
CA ARG A 163 2.85 7.20 16.50
C ARG A 163 2.34 6.28 15.40
N ALA A 164 1.47 5.36 15.76
CA ALA A 164 0.94 4.38 14.84
C ALA A 164 -0.46 3.93 15.25
N GLU A 165 -1.28 3.62 14.25
CA GLU A 165 -2.58 2.96 14.40
C GLU A 165 -2.65 1.77 13.45
N ILE A 166 -3.16 0.64 13.95
CA ILE A 166 -3.43 -0.53 13.11
C ILE A 166 -4.84 -0.38 12.55
N ILE A 167 -4.92 -0.17 11.24
CA ILE A 167 -6.18 -0.12 10.49
C ILE A 167 -6.47 -1.51 9.97
N THR A 168 -7.62 -2.07 10.32
CA THR A 168 -7.99 -3.42 9.87
C THR A 168 -8.50 -3.41 8.43
N PRO A 169 -8.22 -4.50 7.66
CA PRO A 169 -7.41 -5.67 7.97
C PRO A 169 -5.96 -5.56 7.49
N GLY A 170 -5.01 -5.46 8.41
CA GLY A 170 -3.58 -5.60 8.10
C GLY A 170 -2.89 -4.38 7.49
N ALA A 171 -3.49 -3.18 7.60
CA ALA A 171 -2.86 -1.91 7.26
C ALA A 171 -2.48 -1.14 8.53
N SER A 172 -1.46 -0.28 8.44
CA SER A 172 -1.05 0.64 9.51
C SER A 172 -0.93 2.06 8.99
N LEU A 173 -1.22 3.01 9.88
CA LEU A 173 -0.99 4.43 9.70
C LEU A 173 0.09 4.85 10.69
N ASP A 174 1.20 5.36 10.20
CA ASP A 174 2.37 5.67 11.03
C ASP A 174 2.81 7.13 10.81
N VAL A 175 3.26 7.81 11.89
CA VAL A 175 3.90 9.12 11.83
C VAL A 175 5.27 9.05 12.47
N TYR A 176 6.30 9.47 11.76
CA TYR A 176 7.67 9.43 12.24
C TYR A 176 8.54 10.53 11.62
N LEU A 177 9.74 10.69 12.17
CA LEU A 177 10.74 11.63 11.71
C LEU A 177 11.84 10.91 10.96
N GLU A 178 12.19 11.43 9.78
CA GLU A 178 13.30 10.92 8.99
C GLU A 178 13.93 12.06 8.17
N HIS A 179 15.27 12.19 8.26
CA HIS A 179 16.06 13.16 7.48
C HIS A 179 15.51 14.60 7.47
N GLY A 180 15.12 15.13 8.64
CA GLY A 180 14.61 16.49 8.75
C GLY A 180 13.19 16.69 8.21
N SER A 181 12.44 15.62 8.08
CA SER A 181 11.05 15.65 7.62
C SER A 181 10.14 14.84 8.55
N VAL A 182 8.89 15.26 8.67
CA VAL A 182 7.80 14.45 9.24
C VAL A 182 7.17 13.66 8.12
N ILE A 183 7.03 12.37 8.33
CA ILE A 183 6.47 11.43 7.37
C ILE A 183 5.20 10.84 7.95
N CYS A 184 4.12 10.94 7.20
CA CYS A 184 2.86 10.23 7.40
C CYS A 184 2.82 9.07 6.40
N ASN A 185 2.76 7.84 6.87
CA ASN A 185 2.84 6.63 6.06
C ASN A 185 1.65 5.72 6.31
N HIS A 186 0.90 5.39 5.26
CA HIS A 186 -0.16 4.38 5.27
C HIS A 186 0.33 3.17 4.47
N SER A 187 0.39 2.01 5.08
CA SER A 187 0.97 0.82 4.45
C SER A 187 0.27 -0.48 4.84
N ASN A 188 0.35 -1.43 3.93
CA ASN A 188 0.05 -2.84 4.17
C ASN A 188 1.13 -3.72 3.51
N GLN A 189 0.92 -5.05 3.47
CA GLN A 189 1.90 -5.99 2.94
C GLN A 189 2.11 -5.90 1.40
N VAL A 190 1.29 -5.13 0.68
CA VAL A 190 1.33 -5.04 -0.80
C VAL A 190 1.50 -3.64 -1.33
N SER A 191 1.28 -2.60 -0.51
CA SER A 191 1.35 -1.21 -0.95
C SER A 191 1.70 -0.25 0.20
N SER A 192 2.19 0.93 -0.15
CA SER A 192 2.46 2.02 0.79
C SER A 192 2.25 3.36 0.09
N THR A 193 1.62 4.30 0.79
CA THR A 193 1.50 5.71 0.38
C THR A 193 2.07 6.60 1.47
N ARG A 194 2.70 7.72 1.08
CA ARG A 194 3.36 8.64 2.02
C ARG A 194 3.04 10.08 1.68
N ASP A 195 2.91 10.91 2.72
CA ASP A 195 2.95 12.37 2.65
C ASP A 195 4.12 12.85 3.52
N ILE A 196 4.99 13.70 2.95
CA ILE A 196 6.25 14.10 3.55
C ILE A 196 6.32 15.62 3.59
N GLN A 197 6.55 16.19 4.77
CA GLN A 197 6.74 17.62 4.94
C GLN A 197 8.04 17.91 5.71
N LYS A 198 8.83 18.87 5.22
CA LYS A 198 10.04 19.29 5.90
C LYS A 198 9.71 20.02 7.18
N ILE A 199 10.50 19.80 8.22
CA ILE A 199 10.34 20.41 9.54
C ILE A 199 10.37 21.95 9.42
N GLU A 200 11.30 22.49 8.65
CA GLU A 200 11.46 23.93 8.43
C GLU A 200 10.25 24.61 7.75
N ASP A 201 9.40 23.83 7.06
CA ASP A 201 8.21 24.33 6.38
C ASP A 201 6.92 24.13 7.20
N LEU A 202 6.96 23.29 8.25
CA LEU A 202 5.77 22.91 9.01
C LEU A 202 5.04 24.10 9.67
N CYS A 203 5.80 25.05 10.21
CA CYS A 203 5.25 26.24 10.89
C CYS A 203 5.46 27.54 10.11
N ARG A 204 5.96 27.47 8.88
CA ARG A 204 6.07 28.65 8.04
C ARG A 204 4.66 29.11 7.68
N LYS A 205 4.27 30.31 8.18
CA LYS A 205 3.04 30.96 7.71
C LYS A 205 3.15 31.12 6.19
N PRO A 206 2.10 30.79 5.41
CA PRO A 206 2.08 31.19 4.01
C PRO A 206 2.39 32.69 3.99
N GLU A 207 3.45 33.11 3.31
CA GLU A 207 3.64 34.53 3.05
C GLU A 207 2.34 35.00 2.38
N GLU A 208 1.60 35.85 3.08
CA GLU A 208 0.47 36.52 2.46
C GLU A 208 1.03 37.20 1.20
N ILE A 209 0.60 36.69 0.04
CA ILE A 209 0.77 37.40 -1.24
C ILE A 209 -0.16 38.63 -1.19
N SER A 210 0.08 39.49 -0.19
CA SER A 210 -0.69 40.71 0.03
C SER A 210 -0.23 41.86 -0.87
N GLY A 211 0.71 41.63 -1.76
CA GLY A 211 1.23 42.71 -2.63
C GLY A 211 0.59 42.83 -4.01
N VAL A 212 0.21 41.71 -4.63
CA VAL A 212 -0.18 41.71 -6.06
C VAL A 212 -1.67 41.96 -6.26
N GLY A 213 -2.53 41.45 -5.40
CA GLY A 213 -3.98 41.64 -5.49
C GLY A 213 -4.43 43.08 -5.24
N PHE A 214 -3.81 43.75 -4.28
CA PHE A 214 -4.13 45.15 -3.95
C PHE A 214 -3.66 46.16 -5.02
N SER A 215 -2.52 45.84 -5.67
CA SER A 215 -2.00 46.65 -6.78
C SER A 215 -2.88 46.56 -8.02
N ILE A 216 -3.34 45.35 -8.37
CA ILE A 216 -4.22 45.16 -9.55
C ILE A 216 -5.62 45.77 -9.32
N TYR A 217 -6.14 45.73 -8.10
CA TYR A 217 -7.41 46.37 -7.79
C TYR A 217 -7.31 47.88 -7.87
N ARG A 218 -6.28 48.51 -7.34
CA ARG A 218 -6.03 49.95 -7.49
C ARG A 218 -5.84 50.33 -8.96
N LEU A 219 -5.10 49.56 -9.75
CA LEU A 219 -4.90 49.83 -11.17
C LEU A 219 -6.23 49.79 -11.94
N LYS A 220 -7.14 48.83 -11.65
CA LYS A 220 -8.47 48.76 -12.24
C LYS A 220 -9.34 49.97 -11.89
N ILE A 221 -9.29 50.46 -10.64
CA ILE A 221 -10.02 51.64 -10.23
C ILE A 221 -9.50 52.90 -10.98
N TYR A 222 -8.19 53.06 -11.13
CA TYR A 222 -7.60 54.18 -11.86
C TYR A 222 -8.01 54.17 -13.34
N VAL A 223 -7.98 53.03 -14.01
CA VAL A 223 -8.39 52.91 -15.42
C VAL A 223 -9.84 53.24 -15.62
N VAL A 224 -10.74 52.80 -14.72
CA VAL A 224 -12.16 53.13 -14.80
C VAL A 224 -12.44 54.60 -14.52
N SER A 225 -11.76 55.24 -13.55
CA SER A 225 -11.90 56.66 -13.25
C SER A 225 -11.43 57.55 -14.37
N ILE A 226 -10.28 57.26 -15.00
CA ILE A 226 -9.77 57.96 -16.16
C ILE A 226 -10.73 57.82 -17.35
N GLY A 227 -11.28 56.64 -17.61
CA GLY A 227 -12.28 56.43 -18.65
C GLY A 227 -13.53 57.26 -18.45
N LEU A 228 -14.04 57.36 -17.21
CA LEU A 228 -15.20 58.22 -16.87
C LEU A 228 -14.92 59.71 -17.10
N VAL A 229 -13.74 60.22 -16.73
CA VAL A 229 -13.34 61.58 -16.97
C VAL A 229 -13.27 61.89 -18.47
N ILE A 230 -12.71 61.06 -19.28
CA ILE A 230 -12.63 61.20 -20.74
C ILE A 230 -14.05 61.24 -21.35
N MET A 231 -14.95 60.35 -20.92
CA MET A 231 -16.33 60.33 -21.37
C MET A 231 -17.07 61.63 -21.02
N MET A 232 -16.88 62.14 -19.81
CA MET A 232 -17.50 63.44 -19.37
C MET A 232 -16.97 64.60 -20.19
N CYS A 233 -15.66 64.70 -20.46
CA CYS A 233 -15.07 65.70 -21.33
C CYS A 233 -15.61 65.66 -22.76
N ALA A 234 -15.79 64.45 -23.32
CA ALA A 234 -16.35 64.25 -24.65
C ALA A 234 -17.80 64.72 -24.74
N VAL A 235 -18.64 64.47 -23.73
CA VAL A 235 -20.03 64.92 -23.68
C VAL A 235 -20.11 66.46 -23.60
N ILE A 236 -19.24 67.12 -22.84
CA ILE A 236 -19.22 68.57 -22.72
C ILE A 236 -18.78 69.22 -24.05
N SER A 237 -17.84 68.63 -24.77
CA SER A 237 -17.34 69.14 -26.04
C SER A 237 -18.38 69.03 -27.20
N VAL A 238 -19.35 68.18 -27.07
CA VAL A 238 -20.45 68.00 -28.08
C VAL A 238 -21.62 68.98 -27.83
N GLN A 239 -21.71 69.58 -26.63
CA GLN A 239 -22.77 70.50 -26.23
C GLN A 239 -22.39 71.97 -26.33
N SER A 240 -21.13 72.26 -26.65
CA SER A 240 -20.60 73.61 -26.93
C SER A 240 -20.45 73.82 -28.45
#